data_375a04deb05e4cb421323432e8c2a1cb
#
_entry.id   375a04deb05e4cb421323432e8c2a1cb
#
_cell.length_a   1.000
_cell.length_b   1.000
_cell.length_c   1.000
_cell.angle_alpha   90.00
_cell.angle_beta   90.00
_cell.angle_gamma   90.00
#
_symmetry.space_group_name_H-M   'P 1'
#
loop_
_entity.id
_entity.type
_entity.pdbx_description
1 polymer ?
#
loop_
_entity_poly.entity_id
_entity_poly.type
_entity_poly.pdbx_seq_one_letter_code
_entity_poly.pdbx_strand_id
1 'polypeptide(L)'
;MTGDVTAEDTAREAVATALEAGPLRVLVNCAGVATPGKLVGRDGPLSAEVLSRVLAINTVGTVSMMAQAAAAMKAQEPLGEDRGVIVNTASVAAYDGQIGQIAYSASKGAVVALTLPAARELASSQIRVVTIAPGLMETPMMAGLPEAAREALSTKTPHPARLGRPEDYALLVEQIVSNPFLNGEVIRLDGAVRLEPR
;
A
#
# COMPACT_ATOMS: atom_id res chain seq x y z
N MET A 1 18.18 -7.46 0.25
CA MET A 1 18.40 -6.49 1.35
C MET A 1 17.28 -6.58 2.37
N THR A 2 17.56 -6.49 3.67
CA THR A 2 16.55 -6.39 4.75
C THR A 2 16.71 -5.01 5.40
N GLY A 3 15.58 -4.32 5.70
CA GLY A 3 15.64 -3.00 6.30
C GLY A 3 14.30 -2.60 6.93
N ASP A 4 14.30 -1.52 7.71
CA ASP A 4 13.11 -0.91 8.30
C ASP A 4 12.76 0.35 7.51
N VAL A 5 11.56 0.39 6.92
CA VAL A 5 11.10 1.52 6.10
C VAL A 5 10.98 2.84 6.89
N THR A 6 11.02 2.80 8.22
CA THR A 6 11.03 4.00 9.08
C THR A 6 12.42 4.60 9.25
N ALA A 7 13.48 3.86 8.89
CA ALA A 7 14.84 4.36 8.94
C ALA A 7 15.14 5.15 7.65
N GLU A 8 15.65 6.36 7.79
CA GLU A 8 15.89 7.27 6.66
C GLU A 8 16.84 6.67 5.62
N ASP A 9 17.84 5.89 6.07
CA ASP A 9 18.82 5.28 5.17
C ASP A 9 18.27 4.09 4.38
N THR A 10 17.26 3.38 4.91
CA THR A 10 16.71 2.16 4.27
C THR A 10 16.23 2.42 2.85
N ALA A 11 15.50 3.50 2.63
CA ALA A 11 14.98 3.83 1.29
C ALA A 11 16.10 4.12 0.30
N ARG A 12 17.16 4.86 0.73
CA ARG A 12 18.33 5.16 -0.08
C ARG A 12 19.10 3.89 -0.45
N GLU A 13 19.36 3.04 0.52
CA GLU A 13 20.10 1.79 0.33
C GLU A 13 19.33 0.79 -0.55
N ALA A 14 18.00 0.69 -0.38
CA ALA A 14 17.18 -0.18 -1.21
C ALA A 14 17.19 0.25 -2.68
N VAL A 15 17.09 1.56 -2.95
CA VAL A 15 17.18 2.11 -4.30
C VAL A 15 18.59 1.92 -4.89
N ALA A 16 19.62 2.17 -4.11
CA ALA A 16 21.01 1.94 -4.55
C ALA A 16 21.24 0.48 -4.93
N THR A 17 20.81 -0.47 -4.07
CA THR A 17 20.90 -1.92 -4.37
C THR A 17 20.13 -2.30 -5.63
N ALA A 18 18.94 -1.72 -5.86
CA ALA A 18 18.17 -1.99 -7.08
C ALA A 18 18.89 -1.49 -8.34
N LEU A 19 19.55 -0.33 -8.27
CA LEU A 19 20.30 0.27 -9.38
C LEU A 19 21.55 -0.53 -9.75
N GLU A 20 22.12 -1.32 -8.84
CA GLU A 20 23.21 -2.27 -9.15
C GLU A 20 22.76 -3.36 -10.13
N ALA A 21 21.49 -3.75 -10.08
CA ALA A 21 20.92 -4.76 -10.96
C ALA A 21 20.46 -4.19 -12.32
N GLY A 22 20.29 -2.88 -12.43
CA GLY A 22 19.85 -2.20 -13.66
C GLY A 22 18.96 -0.98 -13.40
N PRO A 23 18.40 -0.38 -14.46
CA PRO A 23 17.54 0.78 -14.33
C PRO A 23 16.30 0.49 -13.48
N LEU A 24 16.03 1.32 -12.48
CA LEU A 24 14.83 1.20 -11.65
C LEU A 24 13.60 1.70 -12.40
N ARG A 25 12.66 0.81 -12.74
CA ARG A 25 11.44 1.13 -13.51
C ARG A 25 10.15 0.99 -12.72
N VAL A 26 10.16 0.17 -11.69
CA VAL A 26 8.94 -0.13 -10.91
C VAL A 26 9.28 -0.11 -9.42
N LEU A 27 8.48 0.63 -8.67
CA LEU A 27 8.46 0.54 -7.21
C LEU A 27 7.10 0.00 -6.78
N VAL A 28 7.08 -1.05 -5.96
CA VAL A 28 5.85 -1.54 -5.32
C VAL A 28 6.00 -1.45 -3.80
N ASN A 29 5.24 -0.56 -3.17
CA ASN A 29 5.23 -0.37 -1.73
C ASN A 29 4.22 -1.32 -1.07
N CYS A 30 4.70 -2.41 -0.46
CA CYS A 30 3.88 -3.39 0.25
C CYS A 30 4.12 -3.43 1.76
N ALA A 31 5.13 -2.74 2.28
CA ALA A 31 5.40 -2.70 3.71
C ALA A 31 4.23 -2.06 4.48
N GLY A 32 3.81 -2.69 5.57
CA GLY A 32 2.75 -2.14 6.39
C GLY A 32 2.38 -3.02 7.58
N VAL A 33 1.77 -2.38 8.56
CA VAL A 33 1.27 -3.01 9.78
C VAL A 33 -0.16 -2.60 10.04
N ALA A 34 -0.93 -3.49 10.71
CA ALA A 34 -2.29 -3.24 11.16
C ALA A 34 -2.36 -3.49 12.66
N THR A 35 -2.01 -2.49 13.47
CA THR A 35 -2.11 -2.58 14.91
C THR A 35 -3.52 -2.19 15.36
N PRO A 36 -4.32 -3.12 15.92
CA PRO A 36 -5.67 -2.81 16.36
C PRO A 36 -5.65 -1.94 17.63
N GLY A 37 -6.59 -1.00 17.71
CA GLY A 37 -6.76 -0.15 18.89
C GLY A 37 -8.05 0.67 18.80
N LYS A 38 -8.90 0.55 19.82
CA LYS A 38 -10.10 1.39 19.95
C LYS A 38 -9.69 2.78 20.42
N LEU A 39 -10.42 3.83 19.99
CA LEU A 39 -10.20 5.21 20.45
C LEU A 39 -10.25 5.29 21.98
N VAL A 40 -11.20 4.57 22.58
CA VAL A 40 -11.24 4.31 24.01
C VAL A 40 -11.48 2.82 24.20
N GLY A 41 -10.46 2.11 24.73
CA GLY A 41 -10.48 0.68 25.03
C GLY A 41 -10.71 0.40 26.51
N ARG A 42 -10.54 -0.86 26.92
CA ARG A 42 -10.61 -1.26 28.35
C ARG A 42 -9.48 -0.64 29.16
N ASP A 43 -8.30 -0.47 28.55
CA ASP A 43 -7.09 0.03 29.20
C ASP A 43 -6.94 1.56 29.08
N GLY A 44 -7.98 2.23 28.57
CA GLY A 44 -8.01 3.68 28.43
C GLY A 44 -7.96 4.16 26.98
N PRO A 45 -7.58 5.43 26.76
CA PRO A 45 -7.48 6.05 25.42
C PRO A 45 -6.41 5.41 24.56
N LEU A 46 -6.61 5.45 23.22
CA LEU A 46 -5.60 5.01 22.25
C LEU A 46 -4.31 5.82 22.45
N SER A 47 -3.20 5.13 22.63
CA SER A 47 -1.89 5.76 22.76
C SER A 47 -1.49 6.48 21.47
N ALA A 48 -0.99 7.71 21.60
CA ALA A 48 -0.41 8.46 20.49
C ALA A 48 0.80 7.75 19.88
N GLU A 49 1.53 6.95 20.66
CA GLU A 49 2.66 6.14 20.20
C GLU A 49 2.20 5.07 19.21
N VAL A 50 1.09 4.36 19.48
CA VAL A 50 0.52 3.38 18.56
C VAL A 50 0.13 4.03 17.24
N LEU A 51 -0.55 5.18 17.28
CA LEU A 51 -0.89 5.94 16.08
C LEU A 51 0.35 6.37 15.30
N SER A 52 1.33 6.97 15.99
CA SER A 52 2.57 7.47 15.38
C SER A 52 3.35 6.34 14.71
N ARG A 53 3.47 5.17 15.36
CA ARG A 53 4.15 4.00 14.81
C ARG A 53 3.49 3.49 13.53
N VAL A 54 2.16 3.38 13.51
CA VAL A 54 1.43 2.91 12.33
C VAL A 54 1.58 3.91 11.18
N LEU A 55 1.48 5.22 11.45
CA LEU A 55 1.71 6.27 10.45
C LEU A 55 3.17 6.27 9.95
N ALA A 56 4.14 6.11 10.83
CA ALA A 56 5.56 6.07 10.46
C ALA A 56 5.83 4.94 9.46
N ILE A 57 5.33 3.72 9.71
CA ILE A 57 5.54 2.58 8.82
C ILE A 57 4.72 2.72 7.53
N ASN A 58 3.40 2.89 7.65
CA ASN A 58 2.49 2.77 6.51
C ASN A 58 2.49 4.02 5.60
N THR A 59 2.75 5.19 6.15
CA THR A 59 2.67 6.47 5.42
C THR A 59 4.05 7.07 5.19
N VAL A 60 4.80 7.35 6.26
CA VAL A 60 6.12 8.01 6.11
C VAL A 60 7.08 7.09 5.36
N GLY A 61 7.14 5.79 5.70
CA GLY A 61 7.95 4.80 4.98
C GLY A 61 7.59 4.71 3.50
N THR A 62 6.28 4.69 3.16
CA THR A 62 5.82 4.72 1.77
C THR A 62 6.31 5.97 1.04
N VAL A 63 6.17 7.16 1.64
CA VAL A 63 6.61 8.43 1.03
C VAL A 63 8.13 8.47 0.88
N SER A 64 8.90 7.99 1.87
CA SER A 64 10.35 7.92 1.80
C SER A 64 10.82 7.05 0.63
N MET A 65 10.25 5.84 0.48
CA MET A 65 10.54 4.97 -0.65
C MET A 65 10.16 5.60 -2.00
N MET A 66 8.98 6.24 -2.08
CA MET A 66 8.54 6.97 -3.28
C MET A 66 9.53 8.07 -3.68
N ALA A 67 9.96 8.89 -2.72
CA ALA A 67 10.85 10.02 -2.98
C ALA A 67 12.21 9.55 -3.54
N GLN A 68 12.81 8.53 -2.92
CA GLN A 68 14.10 7.98 -3.38
C GLN A 68 13.98 7.29 -4.74
N ALA A 69 12.93 6.48 -4.94
CA ALA A 69 12.71 5.83 -6.22
C ALA A 69 12.40 6.83 -7.34
N ALA A 70 11.57 7.84 -7.09
CA ALA A 70 11.25 8.88 -8.06
C ALA A 70 12.50 9.67 -8.45
N ALA A 71 13.38 10.01 -7.51
CA ALA A 71 14.65 10.68 -7.81
C ALA A 71 15.53 9.81 -8.72
N ALA A 72 15.64 8.52 -8.46
CA ALA A 72 16.38 7.59 -9.30
C ALA A 72 15.75 7.44 -10.71
N MET A 73 14.43 7.25 -10.76
CA MET A 73 13.70 7.14 -12.05
C MET A 73 13.84 8.40 -12.91
N LYS A 74 13.79 9.57 -12.28
CA LYS A 74 13.94 10.87 -12.97
C LYS A 74 15.31 11.03 -13.65
N ALA A 75 16.35 10.43 -13.11
CA ALA A 75 17.72 10.48 -13.63
C ALA A 75 17.95 9.53 -14.81
N GLN A 76 16.98 8.69 -15.18
CA GLN A 76 17.12 7.70 -16.25
C GLN A 76 16.44 8.18 -17.54
N GLU A 77 16.87 7.60 -18.67
CA GLU A 77 16.16 7.81 -19.95
C GLU A 77 14.78 7.15 -19.92
N PRO A 78 13.77 7.76 -20.56
CA PRO A 78 12.45 7.14 -20.67
C PRO A 78 12.51 5.83 -21.45
N LEU A 79 11.62 4.91 -21.12
CA LEU A 79 11.34 3.70 -21.88
C LEU A 79 9.88 3.80 -22.38
N GLY A 80 9.71 4.05 -23.67
CA GLY A 80 8.40 4.41 -24.21
C GLY A 80 7.92 5.76 -23.65
N GLU A 81 6.73 5.77 -23.04
CA GLU A 81 6.11 6.99 -22.48
C GLU A 81 6.53 7.27 -21.04
N ASP A 82 7.15 6.29 -20.35
CA ASP A 82 7.45 6.32 -18.91
C ASP A 82 8.95 6.27 -18.61
N ARG A 83 9.35 6.95 -17.54
CA ARG A 83 10.61 6.67 -16.82
C ARG A 83 10.41 5.62 -15.74
N GLY A 84 9.21 5.54 -15.20
CA GLY A 84 8.86 4.53 -14.21
C GLY A 84 7.43 4.63 -13.69
N VAL A 85 7.05 3.65 -12.90
CA VAL A 85 5.75 3.61 -12.23
C VAL A 85 5.91 3.23 -10.75
N ILE A 86 5.17 3.91 -9.90
CA ILE A 86 5.10 3.66 -8.47
C ILE A 86 3.71 3.11 -8.14
N VAL A 87 3.68 1.94 -7.53
CA VAL A 87 2.45 1.30 -7.06
C VAL A 87 2.45 1.26 -5.53
N ASN A 88 1.50 1.95 -4.91
CA ASN A 88 1.34 1.95 -3.45
C ASN A 88 0.24 1.01 -3.00
N THR A 89 0.35 0.52 -1.77
CA THR A 89 -0.67 -0.33 -1.15
C THR A 89 -1.43 0.43 -0.06
N ALA A 90 -2.66 0.81 -0.37
CA ALA A 90 -3.63 1.31 0.61
C ALA A 90 -4.38 0.14 1.28
N SER A 91 -5.67 0.27 1.49
CA SER A 91 -6.60 -0.77 1.96
C SER A 91 -8.03 -0.28 1.77
N VAL A 92 -8.99 -1.19 1.65
CA VAL A 92 -10.42 -0.85 1.78
C VAL A 92 -10.74 -0.20 3.14
N ALA A 93 -9.93 -0.47 4.17
CA ALA A 93 -10.04 0.19 5.48
C ALA A 93 -9.82 1.71 5.43
N ALA A 94 -9.27 2.26 4.34
CA ALA A 94 -9.22 3.70 4.10
C ALA A 94 -10.62 4.30 3.87
N TYR A 95 -11.59 3.49 3.47
CA TYR A 95 -12.97 3.87 3.15
C TYR A 95 -13.97 3.27 4.13
N ASP A 96 -13.84 1.98 4.40
CA ASP A 96 -14.78 1.16 5.17
C ASP A 96 -14.14 0.70 6.49
N GLY A 97 -13.46 1.61 7.23
CA GLY A 97 -12.74 1.27 8.46
C GLY A 97 -13.64 0.70 9.55
N GLN A 98 -13.16 -0.35 10.23
CA GLN A 98 -13.88 -1.04 11.29
C GLN A 98 -13.51 -0.51 12.69
N ILE A 99 -14.33 -0.85 13.67
CA ILE A 99 -14.04 -0.56 15.08
C ILE A 99 -12.66 -1.14 15.46
N GLY A 100 -11.78 -0.29 15.99
CA GLY A 100 -10.41 -0.68 16.34
C GLY A 100 -9.37 -0.44 15.24
N GLN A 101 -9.75 0.11 14.08
CA GLN A 101 -8.83 0.36 12.97
C GLN A 101 -8.44 1.84 12.78
N ILE A 102 -8.65 2.72 13.78
CA ILE A 102 -8.41 4.16 13.63
C ILE A 102 -7.02 4.48 13.09
N ALA A 103 -5.96 3.93 13.71
CA ALA A 103 -4.59 4.18 13.28
C ALA A 103 -4.33 3.62 11.87
N TYR A 104 -4.81 2.41 11.61
CA TYR A 104 -4.67 1.76 10.30
C TYR A 104 -5.42 2.50 9.20
N SER A 105 -6.71 2.80 9.44
CA SER A 105 -7.54 3.55 8.48
C SER A 105 -6.97 4.94 8.19
N ALA A 106 -6.50 5.67 9.21
CA ALA A 106 -5.85 6.95 9.03
C ALA A 106 -4.59 6.84 8.15
N SER A 107 -3.75 5.83 8.41
CA SER A 107 -2.53 5.62 7.63
C SER A 107 -2.81 5.25 6.16
N LYS A 108 -3.81 4.39 5.92
CA LYS A 108 -4.18 3.97 4.57
C LYS A 108 -5.00 5.04 3.84
N GLY A 109 -5.77 5.86 4.58
CA GLY A 109 -6.39 7.07 4.05
C GLY A 109 -5.37 8.11 3.59
N ALA A 110 -4.26 8.27 4.31
CA ALA A 110 -3.15 9.11 3.89
C ALA A 110 -2.52 8.62 2.57
N VAL A 111 -2.33 7.30 2.40
CA VAL A 111 -1.82 6.72 1.13
C VAL A 111 -2.80 6.96 -0.02
N VAL A 112 -4.10 6.88 0.21
CA VAL A 112 -5.11 7.26 -0.78
C VAL A 112 -4.98 8.73 -1.17
N ALA A 113 -4.92 9.63 -0.18
CA ALA A 113 -4.90 11.07 -0.39
C ALA A 113 -3.65 11.57 -1.13
N LEU A 114 -2.48 10.96 -0.88
CA LEU A 114 -1.22 11.37 -1.53
C LEU A 114 -1.10 10.91 -2.99
N THR A 115 -1.92 9.96 -3.45
CA THR A 115 -1.78 9.34 -4.77
C THR A 115 -1.90 10.35 -5.91
N LEU A 116 -2.97 11.13 -5.94
CA LEU A 116 -3.20 12.11 -7.01
C LEU A 116 -2.20 13.28 -6.98
N PRO A 117 -1.89 13.91 -5.84
CA PRO A 117 -0.84 14.93 -5.77
C PRO A 117 0.51 14.42 -6.26
N ALA A 118 0.94 13.23 -5.84
CA ALA A 118 2.20 12.64 -6.29
C ALA A 118 2.22 12.37 -7.80
N ALA A 119 1.13 11.82 -8.35
CA ALA A 119 1.01 11.59 -9.78
C ALA A 119 1.11 12.90 -10.59
N ARG A 120 0.48 13.97 -10.12
CA ARG A 120 0.53 15.30 -10.75
C ARG A 120 1.91 15.92 -10.67
N GLU A 121 2.57 15.84 -9.53
CA GLU A 121 3.91 16.36 -9.32
C GLU A 121 4.95 15.65 -10.20
N LEU A 122 4.83 14.34 -10.34
CA LEU A 122 5.77 13.50 -11.07
C LEU A 122 5.47 13.39 -12.59
N ALA A 123 4.31 13.90 -13.05
CA ALA A 123 3.89 13.81 -14.45
C ALA A 123 4.89 14.42 -15.43
N SER A 124 5.44 15.61 -15.13
CA SER A 124 6.48 16.25 -15.96
C SER A 124 7.78 15.44 -16.03
N SER A 125 7.98 14.52 -15.09
CA SER A 125 9.11 13.59 -15.07
C SER A 125 8.78 12.24 -15.71
N GLN A 126 7.60 12.07 -16.29
CA GLN A 126 7.13 10.82 -16.90
C GLN A 126 7.16 9.64 -15.91
N ILE A 127 6.75 9.90 -14.67
CA ILE A 127 6.63 8.88 -13.62
C ILE A 127 5.17 8.82 -13.18
N ARG A 128 4.57 7.65 -13.28
CA ARG A 128 3.17 7.42 -12.86
C ARG A 128 3.11 6.97 -11.40
N VAL A 129 2.01 7.31 -10.74
CA VAL A 129 1.71 6.84 -9.38
C VAL A 129 0.29 6.31 -9.35
N VAL A 130 0.14 5.05 -8.96
CA VAL A 130 -1.14 4.38 -8.81
C VAL A 130 -1.17 3.69 -7.45
N THR A 131 -2.33 3.64 -6.84
CA THR A 131 -2.50 2.96 -5.55
C THR A 131 -3.52 1.83 -5.69
N ILE A 132 -3.20 0.66 -5.15
CA ILE A 132 -4.14 -0.44 -4.99
C ILE A 132 -4.67 -0.40 -3.56
N ALA A 133 -5.99 -0.52 -3.40
CA ALA A 133 -6.67 -0.67 -2.12
C ALA A 133 -7.25 -2.10 -2.01
N PRO A 134 -6.46 -3.05 -1.47
CA PRO A 134 -6.90 -4.43 -1.33
C PRO A 134 -8.04 -4.57 -0.31
N GLY A 135 -8.91 -5.54 -0.55
CA GLY A 135 -9.85 -6.07 0.41
C GLY A 135 -9.23 -7.10 1.34
N LEU A 136 -10.00 -8.16 1.61
CA LEU A 136 -9.55 -9.28 2.45
C LEU A 136 -8.65 -10.22 1.63
N MET A 137 -7.35 -10.22 1.93
CA MET A 137 -6.32 -10.96 1.19
C MET A 137 -5.70 -12.07 2.04
N GLU A 138 -5.37 -13.22 1.43
CA GLU A 138 -4.55 -14.25 2.06
C GLU A 138 -3.14 -13.74 2.27
N THR A 139 -2.84 -13.39 3.52
CA THR A 139 -1.52 -12.86 3.92
C THR A 139 -1.03 -13.59 5.17
N PRO A 140 0.27 -13.55 5.49
CA PRO A 140 0.77 -14.08 6.77
C PRO A 140 0.06 -13.48 7.99
N MET A 141 -0.41 -12.23 7.88
CA MET A 141 -1.21 -11.56 8.92
C MET A 141 -2.55 -12.27 9.14
N MET A 142 -3.19 -12.78 8.09
CA MET A 142 -4.44 -13.53 8.15
C MET A 142 -4.22 -15.01 8.50
N ALA A 143 -3.06 -15.58 8.18
CA ALA A 143 -2.72 -16.96 8.48
C ALA A 143 -2.68 -17.26 9.98
N GLY A 144 -2.45 -16.25 10.81
CA GLY A 144 -2.51 -16.37 12.29
C GLY A 144 -3.92 -16.48 12.87
N LEU A 145 -4.98 -16.32 12.07
CA LEU A 145 -6.37 -16.46 12.52
C LEU A 145 -6.81 -17.93 12.53
N PRO A 146 -7.71 -18.34 13.45
CA PRO A 146 -8.36 -19.64 13.39
C PRO A 146 -9.07 -19.87 12.06
N GLU A 147 -9.11 -21.14 11.60
CA GLU A 147 -9.70 -21.50 10.30
C GLU A 147 -11.15 -21.04 10.15
N ALA A 148 -11.97 -21.25 11.18
CA ALA A 148 -13.36 -20.77 11.20
C ALA A 148 -13.49 -19.25 11.03
N ALA A 149 -12.52 -18.47 11.54
CA ALA A 149 -12.51 -17.03 11.34
C ALA A 149 -12.12 -16.65 9.89
N ARG A 150 -11.19 -17.40 9.29
CA ARG A 150 -10.80 -17.20 7.88
C ARG A 150 -11.95 -17.55 6.93
N GLU A 151 -12.67 -18.64 7.18
CA GLU A 151 -13.87 -19.02 6.43
C GLU A 151 -14.96 -17.95 6.54
N ALA A 152 -15.25 -17.47 7.76
CA ALA A 152 -16.22 -16.40 7.98
C ALA A 152 -15.82 -15.09 7.25
N LEU A 153 -14.53 -14.81 7.12
CA LEU A 153 -14.04 -13.65 6.35
C LEU A 153 -14.14 -13.89 4.84
N SER A 154 -13.89 -15.09 4.37
CA SER A 154 -13.97 -15.41 2.93
C SER A 154 -15.40 -15.24 2.39
N THR A 155 -16.42 -15.57 3.19
CA THR A 155 -17.83 -15.40 2.82
C THR A 155 -18.29 -13.94 2.77
N LYS A 156 -17.50 -13.01 3.33
CA LYS A 156 -17.79 -11.57 3.24
C LYS A 156 -17.46 -10.97 1.87
N THR A 157 -16.65 -11.65 1.06
CA THR A 157 -16.35 -11.21 -0.30
C THR A 157 -17.47 -11.67 -1.25
N PRO A 158 -18.24 -10.75 -1.86
CA PRO A 158 -19.37 -11.12 -2.70
C PRO A 158 -18.99 -11.99 -3.89
N HIS A 159 -17.95 -11.60 -4.66
CA HIS A 159 -17.47 -12.39 -5.80
C HIS A 159 -16.03 -11.99 -6.18
N PRO A 160 -15.15 -12.98 -6.39
CA PRO A 160 -15.33 -14.40 -6.07
C PRO A 160 -15.44 -14.62 -4.55
N ALA A 161 -16.26 -15.60 -4.11
CA ALA A 161 -16.52 -15.87 -2.70
C ALA A 161 -15.29 -16.57 -2.03
N ARG A 162 -14.20 -15.85 -1.93
CA ARG A 162 -12.93 -16.25 -1.34
C ARG A 162 -12.11 -15.04 -0.91
N LEU A 163 -11.09 -15.24 -0.11
CA LEU A 163 -10.05 -14.23 0.09
C LEU A 163 -9.31 -13.96 -1.23
N GLY A 164 -8.87 -12.73 -1.43
CA GLY A 164 -7.95 -12.40 -2.53
C GLY A 164 -6.61 -13.09 -2.31
N ARG A 165 -5.97 -13.50 -3.37
CA ARG A 165 -4.66 -14.16 -3.36
C ARG A 165 -3.55 -13.16 -3.68
N PRO A 166 -2.30 -13.41 -3.27
CA PRO A 166 -1.16 -12.61 -3.69
C PRO A 166 -1.07 -12.45 -5.22
N GLU A 167 -1.45 -13.50 -5.97
CA GLU A 167 -1.46 -13.51 -7.44
C GLU A 167 -2.49 -12.53 -8.02
N ASP A 168 -3.65 -12.35 -7.35
CA ASP A 168 -4.66 -11.37 -7.78
C ASP A 168 -4.07 -9.93 -7.68
N TYR A 169 -3.28 -9.68 -6.63
CA TYR A 169 -2.59 -8.40 -6.46
C TYR A 169 -1.49 -8.22 -7.51
N ALA A 170 -0.63 -9.23 -7.69
CA ALA A 170 0.47 -9.18 -8.65
C ALA A 170 -0.03 -8.96 -10.09
N LEU A 171 -1.12 -9.63 -10.48
CA LEU A 171 -1.75 -9.43 -11.79
C LEU A 171 -2.20 -7.98 -12.01
N LEU A 172 -2.78 -7.32 -10.99
CA LEU A 172 -3.15 -5.91 -11.12
C LEU A 172 -1.91 -5.01 -11.22
N VAL A 173 -0.83 -5.32 -10.48
CA VAL A 173 0.44 -4.59 -10.63
C VAL A 173 0.97 -4.71 -12.07
N GLU A 174 0.98 -5.90 -12.67
CA GLU A 174 1.38 -6.11 -14.06
C GLU A 174 0.53 -5.27 -15.04
N GLN A 175 -0.79 -5.24 -14.82
CA GLN A 175 -1.70 -4.42 -15.62
C GLN A 175 -1.43 -2.91 -15.47
N ILE A 176 -1.14 -2.43 -14.26
CA ILE A 176 -0.76 -1.04 -14.02
C ILE A 176 0.56 -0.70 -14.72
N VAL A 177 1.55 -1.59 -14.66
CA VAL A 177 2.84 -1.41 -15.34
C VAL A 177 2.65 -1.34 -16.84
N SER A 178 1.85 -2.24 -17.40
CA SER A 178 1.65 -2.38 -18.86
C SER A 178 0.72 -1.33 -19.47
N ASN A 179 -0.10 -0.65 -18.68
CA ASN A 179 -1.06 0.36 -19.17
C ASN A 179 -0.61 1.79 -18.81
N PRO A 180 0.02 2.52 -19.75
CA PRO A 180 0.56 3.85 -19.48
C PRO A 180 -0.53 4.92 -19.18
N PHE A 181 -1.80 4.62 -19.46
CA PHE A 181 -2.90 5.56 -19.19
C PHE A 181 -3.42 5.49 -17.74
N LEU A 182 -3.00 4.49 -16.96
CA LEU A 182 -3.31 4.40 -15.53
C LEU A 182 -2.35 5.29 -14.74
N ASN A 183 -2.84 6.42 -14.25
CA ASN A 183 -2.08 7.35 -13.41
C ASN A 183 -2.98 8.14 -12.45
N GLY A 184 -2.57 8.34 -11.21
CA GLY A 184 -3.26 9.14 -10.21
C GLY A 184 -4.51 8.49 -9.61
N GLU A 185 -4.76 7.22 -9.87
CA GLU A 185 -5.97 6.51 -9.45
C GLU A 185 -5.72 5.58 -8.26
N VAL A 186 -6.78 5.35 -7.48
CA VAL A 186 -6.81 4.36 -6.41
C VAL A 186 -7.78 3.26 -6.78
N ILE A 187 -7.26 2.07 -7.07
CA ILE A 187 -8.05 0.94 -7.54
C ILE A 187 -8.39 0.01 -6.37
N ARG A 188 -9.67 -0.16 -6.05
CA ARG A 188 -10.12 -1.15 -5.08
C ARG A 188 -10.01 -2.55 -5.69
N LEU A 189 -9.23 -3.43 -5.05
CA LEU A 189 -9.09 -4.84 -5.41
C LEU A 189 -9.68 -5.70 -4.29
N ASP A 190 -11.01 -5.82 -4.26
CA ASP A 190 -11.71 -6.24 -3.06
C ASP A 190 -12.90 -7.22 -3.29
N GLY A 191 -13.12 -7.67 -4.53
CA GLY A 191 -14.26 -8.55 -4.83
C GLY A 191 -15.61 -7.97 -4.41
N ALA A 192 -15.73 -6.65 -4.44
CA ALA A 192 -16.90 -5.87 -4.03
C ALA A 192 -17.21 -5.91 -2.52
N VAL A 193 -16.26 -6.31 -1.66
CA VAL A 193 -16.47 -6.27 -0.20
C VAL A 193 -16.65 -4.83 0.28
N ARG A 194 -17.56 -4.65 1.22
CA ARG A 194 -17.69 -3.46 2.05
C ARG A 194 -17.64 -3.92 3.49
N LEU A 195 -16.65 -3.40 4.23
CA LEU A 195 -16.46 -3.85 5.60
C LEU A 195 -17.58 -3.32 6.49
N GLU A 196 -18.18 -4.24 7.23
CA GLU A 196 -19.13 -3.87 8.29
C GLU A 196 -18.38 -3.25 9.48
N PRO A 197 -19.07 -2.49 10.36
CA PRO A 197 -18.42 -1.87 11.52
C PRO A 197 -17.70 -2.84 12.46
N ARG A 198 -18.03 -4.14 12.39
CA ARG A 198 -17.43 -5.23 13.19
C ARG A 198 -17.23 -6.49 12.38
#